data_b5aa5712aa7446ad339e8654e2b8ff6e
#
_entry.id   b5aa5712aa7446ad339e8654e2b8ff6e
#
_cell.length_a   1.000
_cell.length_b   1.000
_cell.length_c   1.000
_cell.angle_alpha   90.00
_cell.angle_beta   90.00
_cell.angle_gamma   90.00
#
_symmetry.space_group_name_H-M   'P 1'
#
loop_
_entity.id
_entity.type
_entity.pdbx_description
1 polymer ?
#
loop_
_entity_poly.entity_id
_entity_poly.type
_entity_poly.pdbx_seq_one_letter_code
_entity_poly.pdbx_strand_id
1 'polypeptide(L)'
;MAKEYSRTQRVADYLQRELAALIQHEVRDPRVGMVSITGVNVSRDLGHAKVYYTALERESSEEAAETTEALNRAAGFLRTQLSRDSSMRSVPQVRFYVDASVGQGR
;
A
#
# COMPACT_ATOMS: atom_id res chain seq x y z
N MET A 1 10.47 26.37 -11.09
CA MET A 1 10.70 26.08 -10.39
C MET A 1 10.73 24.91 -10.04
N ALA A 2 11.37 24.53 -9.96
CA ALA A 2 11.35 23.34 -9.71
C ALA A 2 10.85 23.11 -8.45
N LYS A 3 10.11 22.20 -8.36
CA LYS A 3 9.63 21.93 -7.28
C LYS A 3 10.38 20.90 -6.67
N GLU A 4 10.84 20.97 -5.56
CA GLU A 4 11.45 19.94 -4.95
C GLU A 4 10.50 18.96 -4.48
N TYR A 5 10.78 17.71 -4.56
CA TYR A 5 10.00 16.64 -4.06
C TYR A 5 9.93 16.81 -2.55
N SER A 6 8.77 16.80 -1.97
CA SER A 6 8.63 16.91 -0.53
C SER A 6 9.05 15.62 0.14
N ARG A 7 9.28 15.67 1.42
CA ARG A 7 9.62 14.50 2.18
C ARG A 7 8.53 13.46 2.12
N THR A 8 7.28 13.88 2.26
CA THR A 8 6.16 12.94 2.21
C THR A 8 6.09 12.27 0.86
N GLN A 9 6.40 12.99 -0.22
CA GLN A 9 6.36 12.41 -1.54
C GLN A 9 7.45 11.36 -1.73
N ARG A 10 8.64 11.63 -1.21
CA ARG A 10 9.72 10.65 -1.31
C ARG A 10 9.41 9.40 -0.53
N VAL A 11 8.84 9.54 0.67
CA VAL A 11 8.47 8.41 1.47
C VAL A 11 7.36 7.64 0.77
N ALA A 12 6.38 8.34 0.20
CA ALA A 12 5.29 7.68 -0.51
C ALA A 12 5.78 6.85 -1.68
N ASP A 13 6.71 7.40 -2.46
CA ASP A 13 7.25 6.69 -3.60
C ASP A 13 8.04 5.46 -3.16
N TYR A 14 8.82 5.60 -2.12
CA TYR A 14 9.58 4.49 -1.59
C TYR A 14 8.64 3.38 -1.09
N LEU A 15 7.61 3.77 -0.34
CA LEU A 15 6.66 2.81 0.19
C LEU A 15 5.91 2.09 -0.93
N GLN A 16 5.57 2.81 -1.98
CA GLN A 16 4.84 2.20 -3.08
C GLN A 16 5.65 1.07 -3.71
N ARG A 17 6.93 1.32 -3.96
CA ARG A 17 7.78 0.31 -4.55
C ARG A 17 8.02 -0.86 -3.63
N GLU A 18 8.30 -0.58 -2.35
CA GLU A 18 8.64 -1.64 -1.43
C GLU A 18 7.43 -2.48 -1.06
N LEU A 19 6.29 -1.83 -0.87
CA LEU A 19 5.08 -2.57 -0.53
C LEU A 19 4.63 -3.45 -1.69
N ALA A 20 4.76 -2.96 -2.92
CA ALA A 20 4.39 -3.78 -4.07
C ALA A 20 5.23 -5.05 -4.11
N ALA A 21 6.53 -4.93 -3.88
CA ALA A 21 7.40 -6.09 -3.90
C ALA A 21 7.09 -7.04 -2.73
N LEU A 22 6.87 -6.50 -1.55
CA LEU A 22 6.60 -7.31 -0.38
C LEU A 22 5.29 -8.07 -0.52
N ILE A 23 4.28 -7.41 -1.04
CA ILE A 23 2.98 -8.06 -1.21
C ILE A 23 3.12 -9.19 -2.21
N GLN A 24 3.82 -8.93 -3.30
CA GLN A 24 3.97 -9.94 -4.32
C GLN A 24 4.75 -11.14 -3.83
N HIS A 25 5.80 -10.93 -3.04
CA HIS A 25 6.70 -11.99 -2.67
C HIS A 25 6.49 -12.59 -1.29
N GLU A 26 5.92 -11.83 -0.39
CA GLU A 26 5.83 -12.28 1.01
C GLU A 26 4.44 -12.54 1.52
N VAL A 27 3.43 -11.95 0.94
CA VAL A 27 2.08 -12.14 1.43
C VAL A 27 1.48 -13.33 0.72
N ARG A 28 1.12 -14.36 1.48
CA ARG A 28 0.63 -15.58 0.88
C ARG A 28 -0.80 -15.87 1.24
N ASP A 29 -1.63 -14.89 1.18
CA ASP A 29 -3.03 -15.04 1.46
C ASP A 29 -3.77 -15.12 0.14
N PRO A 30 -4.50 -16.21 -0.13
CA PRO A 30 -5.19 -16.33 -1.42
C PRO A 30 -6.22 -15.24 -1.67
N ARG A 31 -6.69 -14.57 -0.62
CA ARG A 31 -7.64 -13.48 -0.82
C ARG A 31 -6.98 -12.23 -1.38
N VAL A 32 -5.66 -12.15 -1.37
CA VAL A 32 -4.99 -10.99 -1.89
C VAL A 32 -4.84 -11.06 -3.41
N GLY A 33 -4.42 -12.18 -3.92
CA GLY A 33 -4.31 -12.36 -5.35
C GLY A 33 -3.38 -11.35 -6.00
N MET A 34 -3.72 -10.93 -7.20
CA MET A 34 -2.91 -9.97 -7.93
C MET A 34 -3.34 -8.58 -7.60
N VAL A 35 -2.54 -7.90 -6.82
CA VAL A 35 -2.83 -6.56 -6.36
C VAL A 35 -1.82 -5.58 -6.94
N SER A 36 -2.31 -4.46 -7.41
CA SER A 36 -1.48 -3.39 -7.93
C SER A 36 -1.68 -2.16 -7.06
N ILE A 37 -0.60 -1.60 -6.53
CA ILE A 37 -0.71 -0.40 -5.72
C ILE A 37 -0.76 0.80 -6.63
N THR A 38 -1.81 1.57 -6.54
CA THR A 38 -2.02 2.70 -7.43
C THR A 38 -1.57 4.02 -6.82
N GLY A 39 -1.42 4.10 -5.53
CA GLY A 39 -0.93 5.32 -4.91
C GLY A 39 -0.71 5.16 -3.42
N VAL A 40 0.08 6.03 -2.87
CA VAL A 40 0.34 6.07 -1.43
C VAL A 40 0.30 7.53 -0.98
N ASN A 41 -0.42 7.76 0.09
CA ASN A 41 -0.55 9.09 0.66
C ASN A 41 -0.03 9.09 2.08
N VAL A 42 1.03 9.82 2.34
CA VAL A 42 1.69 9.82 3.64
C VAL A 42 1.34 11.09 4.40
N SER A 43 1.03 10.96 5.67
CA SER A 43 0.68 12.12 6.48
C SER A 43 1.89 13.00 6.71
N ARG A 44 1.65 14.29 7.00
CA ARG A 44 2.71 15.24 7.17
C ARG A 44 3.72 14.85 8.20
N ASP A 45 3.27 14.24 9.30
CA ASP A 45 4.16 13.81 10.36
C ASP A 45 4.81 12.47 10.07
N LEU A 46 4.58 11.91 8.89
CA LEU A 46 5.11 10.63 8.45
C LEU A 46 4.66 9.46 9.36
N GLY A 47 3.58 9.64 10.06
CA GLY A 47 3.10 8.61 10.98
C GLY A 47 2.14 7.61 10.37
N HIS A 48 1.48 8.00 9.28
CA HIS A 48 0.45 7.16 8.67
C HIS A 48 0.57 7.19 7.17
N ALA A 49 0.29 6.08 6.53
CA ALA A 49 0.29 5.98 5.08
C ALA A 49 -0.99 5.30 4.62
N LYS A 50 -1.73 5.94 3.74
CA LYS A 50 -2.90 5.34 3.11
C LYS A 50 -2.45 4.77 1.78
N VAL A 51 -2.64 3.48 1.60
CA VAL A 51 -2.20 2.79 0.41
C VAL A 51 -3.41 2.38 -0.41
N TYR A 52 -3.47 2.86 -1.64
CA TYR A 52 -4.59 2.56 -2.52
C TYR A 52 -4.19 1.48 -3.50
N TYR A 53 -5.08 0.55 -3.75
CA TYR A 53 -4.77 -0.60 -4.59
C TYR A 53 -5.95 -0.98 -5.47
N THR A 54 -5.66 -1.72 -6.52
CA THR A 54 -6.68 -2.42 -7.30
C THR A 54 -6.35 -3.90 -7.31
N ALA A 55 -7.37 -4.75 -7.37
CA ALA A 55 -7.16 -6.18 -7.43
C ALA A 55 -7.73 -6.67 -8.74
N LEU A 56 -6.86 -7.21 -9.59
CA LEU A 56 -7.23 -7.52 -10.94
C LEU A 56 -8.28 -8.58 -11.09
N GLU A 57 -8.34 -9.51 -10.23
CA GLU A 57 -9.25 -10.61 -10.38
C GLU A 57 -10.33 -10.68 -9.33
N ARG A 58 -10.49 -9.67 -8.55
CA ARG A 58 -11.48 -9.69 -7.46
C ARG A 58 -12.26 -8.40 -7.52
N GLU A 59 -13.27 -8.42 -8.36
CA GLU A 59 -13.97 -7.20 -8.67
C GLU A 59 -15.27 -6.98 -7.93
N SER A 60 -15.85 -8.01 -7.33
CA SER A 60 -17.09 -7.80 -6.62
C SER A 60 -16.80 -7.06 -5.33
N SER A 61 -17.80 -6.40 -4.79
CA SER A 61 -17.58 -5.66 -3.55
C SER A 61 -17.26 -6.57 -2.40
N GLU A 62 -17.79 -7.79 -2.39
CA GLU A 62 -17.43 -8.72 -1.35
C GLU A 62 -16.00 -9.14 -1.45
N GLU A 63 -15.54 -9.41 -2.67
CA GLU A 63 -14.15 -9.80 -2.86
C GLU A 63 -13.21 -8.67 -2.52
N ALA A 64 -13.59 -7.46 -2.87
CA ALA A 64 -12.78 -6.31 -2.54
C ALA A 64 -12.66 -6.14 -1.04
N ALA A 65 -13.75 -6.35 -0.33
CA ALA A 65 -13.72 -6.23 1.12
C ALA A 65 -12.81 -7.30 1.74
N GLU A 66 -12.86 -8.51 1.21
CA GLU A 66 -12.00 -9.59 1.70
C GLU A 66 -10.53 -9.29 1.45
N THR A 67 -10.22 -8.75 0.27
CA THR A 67 -8.86 -8.41 -0.09
C THR A 67 -8.37 -7.29 0.84
N THR A 68 -9.18 -6.27 1.04
CA THR A 68 -8.82 -5.17 1.91
C THR A 68 -8.54 -5.67 3.33
N GLU A 69 -9.40 -6.53 3.83
CA GLU A 69 -9.21 -7.05 5.16
C GLU A 69 -7.93 -7.86 5.26
N ALA A 70 -7.65 -8.68 4.26
CA ALA A 70 -6.43 -9.49 4.26
C ALA A 70 -5.18 -8.62 4.22
N LEU A 71 -5.19 -7.58 3.40
CA LEU A 71 -4.06 -6.67 3.31
C LEU A 71 -3.85 -5.93 4.63
N ASN A 72 -4.94 -5.46 5.24
CA ASN A 72 -4.81 -4.75 6.51
C ASN A 72 -4.38 -5.68 7.64
N ARG A 73 -4.73 -6.95 7.55
CA ARG A 73 -4.27 -7.91 8.52
C ARG A 73 -2.76 -8.14 8.37
N ALA A 74 -2.25 -8.04 7.16
CA ALA A 74 -0.83 -8.19 6.89
C ALA A 74 -0.04 -6.92 7.15
N ALA A 75 -0.71 -5.81 7.45
CA ALA A 75 -0.03 -4.52 7.55
C ALA A 75 1.08 -4.51 8.59
N GLY A 76 0.85 -5.16 9.72
CA GLY A 76 1.87 -5.23 10.76
C GLY A 76 3.11 -5.97 10.30
N PHE A 77 2.91 -7.08 9.60
CA PHE A 77 4.01 -7.84 9.04
C PHE A 77 4.79 -7.01 8.02
N LEU A 78 4.06 -6.32 7.14
CA LEU A 78 4.68 -5.50 6.12
C LEU A 78 5.50 -4.38 6.75
N ARG A 79 4.97 -3.77 7.78
CA ARG A 79 5.66 -2.70 8.46
C ARG A 79 6.94 -3.21 9.12
N THR A 80 6.89 -4.40 9.70
CA THR A 80 8.06 -5.01 10.28
C THR A 80 9.13 -5.30 9.23
N GLN A 81 8.71 -5.79 8.08
CA GLN A 81 9.67 -6.04 7.01
C GLN A 81 10.30 -4.75 6.51
N LEU A 82 9.51 -3.69 6.38
CA LEU A 82 10.03 -2.40 5.96
C LEU A 82 11.04 -1.88 6.97
N SER A 83 10.75 -2.05 8.25
CA SER A 83 11.64 -1.57 9.27
C SER A 83 12.96 -2.33 9.29
N ARG A 84 12.96 -3.58 8.92
CA ARG A 84 14.17 -4.35 8.85
C ARG A 84 15.00 -4.07 7.64
N ASP A 85 14.33 -3.89 6.50
CA ASP A 85 15.01 -3.81 5.23
C ASP A 85 15.30 -2.42 4.74
N SER A 86 14.88 -1.41 5.44
CA SER A 86 15.06 -0.06 4.95
C SER A 86 15.91 0.75 5.92
N SER A 87 16.37 1.86 5.45
CA SER A 87 17.10 2.78 6.29
C SER A 87 16.18 3.76 6.99
N MET A 88 14.87 3.59 6.86
CA MET A 88 13.94 4.50 7.48
C MET A 88 14.01 4.39 8.97
N ARG A 89 14.10 5.54 9.63
CA ARG A 89 14.16 5.57 11.04
C ARG A 89 12.88 5.08 11.66
N SER A 90 11.78 5.45 11.07
CA SER A 90 10.51 5.01 11.53
C SER A 90 9.61 4.82 10.34
N VAL A 91 8.84 3.75 10.36
CA VAL A 91 7.98 3.38 9.23
C VAL A 91 6.55 3.79 9.57
N PRO A 92 5.84 4.48 8.68
CA PRO A 92 4.46 4.86 8.96
C PRO A 92 3.56 3.66 9.16
N GLN A 93 2.48 3.85 9.86
CA GLN A 93 1.46 2.83 9.95
C GLN A 93 0.74 2.79 8.63
N VAL A 94 0.58 1.60 8.08
CA VAL A 94 0.03 1.42 6.75
C VAL A 94 -1.40 0.93 6.82
N ARG A 95 -2.26 1.50 6.00
CA ARG A 95 -3.63 1.03 5.89
C ARG A 95 -4.03 1.00 4.43
N PHE A 96 -4.70 -0.08 4.02
CA PHE A 96 -5.04 -0.30 2.62
C PHE A 96 -6.48 0.06 2.31
N TYR A 97 -6.68 0.63 1.12
CA TYR A 97 -8.00 1.02 0.64
C TYR A 97 -8.11 0.69 -0.84
N VAL A 98 -9.27 0.26 -1.26
CA VAL A 98 -9.52 0.06 -2.68
C VAL A 98 -9.49 1.40 -3.38
N ASP A 99 -8.80 1.45 -4.51
CA ASP A 99 -8.79 2.67 -5.31
C ASP A 99 -10.02 2.72 -6.19
N ALA A 100 -11.04 3.37 -5.70
CA ALA A 100 -12.29 3.44 -6.40
C ALA A 100 -12.21 4.24 -7.69
N SER A 101 -11.23 5.13 -7.78
CA SER A 101 -11.15 5.96 -8.98
C SER A 101 -10.82 5.15 -10.21
N VAL A 102 -10.11 4.05 -10.05
CA VAL A 102 -9.76 3.24 -11.19
C VAL A 102 -10.95 2.40 -11.64
N GLY A 103 -11.69 1.89 -10.74
CA GLY A 103 -12.79 1.03 -11.08
C GLY A 103 -13.99 1.73 -11.63
N GLN A 104 -14.06 3.07 -11.56
CA GLN A 104 -15.16 3.72 -12.04
C GLN A 104 -15.16 3.99 -13.43
N GLY A 105 -14.34 3.61 -14.05
CA GLY A 105 -14.24 3.89 -15.43
C GLY A 105 -15.41 3.78 -16.18
N ARG A 106 -15.79 3.77 -16.24
CA ARG A 106 -16.59 3.61 -16.91
C ARG A 106 -17.22 3.86 -16.97
#